data_22157f218e8e81184e6916187119af0e
#
_entry.id   22157f218e8e81184e6916187119af0e
#
_cell.length_a   1.000
_cell.length_b   1.000
_cell.length_c   1.000
_cell.angle_alpha   90.00
_cell.angle_beta   90.00
_cell.angle_gamma   90.00
#
_symmetry.space_group_name_H-M   'P 1'
#
loop_
_entity.id
_entity.type
_entity.pdbx_description
1 polymer ?
#
loop_
_entity_poly.entity_id
_entity_poly.type
_entity_poly.pdbx_seq_one_letter_code
_entity_poly.pdbx_strand_id
1 'polypeptide(L)'
;MRTLTFQRVTFTMGLPLLKRAIQDQVEKTRNFVSRSLVIGEVLSMADMATGVKCGIIYWLFGGAIRSLGGPAHVTQWLQPLQEQKYTGMFAMTERGHGSNVRSIQTEATFDFSAQEFVIDTPCKNAEKMYIGNAMYGNYAAVFAQLFINGRSQGPHCFIVPVRDENGSLYPGVTVVDMMHKEGLHGVDNGILRFDSVRIPRENLLDKFGSVAPDGQYHSPIKDKSARFNAMLAALTPSRLAVTFQAMGSMKLGLTIAIRYSHSRRQFGPKAREEVKIIEHQTQTLRLMPHLATALALTFASRYAGTLLDEDIFRGKELVDSRPLQALVAGLKAYSTWENVSCLQDCRECTGGMGYMMENQISGLKCDTDVFVTFEGDNVVMLQVVVRELLAQYTKQCEERPVSSLLRNWAESGSDRLRTSFLAFNMDTVGHLTFLLKAVHFRERILQRGLVARIYYKVMTEKEDFFSAWNSCLHHITCLSLAHIHRVTLEQFCLAVRNCPDQEDQDLLKQFCLLYGTKLVFQERAWYLEHKYLTPMTSMRIRRQLLHLCNSVKDDALRVISAFNISHASLHAPIAGFANPNAAWVLYPAPQHSLAGERARSPRPKLGAKL
;
A
#
# COMPACT_ATOMS: atom_id res chain seq x y z
N MET A 1 -12.15 20.74 8.47
CA MET A 1 -11.23 19.59 8.38
C MET A 1 -10.08 19.88 7.39
N ARG A 2 -10.32 20.22 6.14
CA ARG A 2 -9.27 20.51 5.11
C ARG A 2 -8.30 21.62 5.50
N THR A 3 -8.80 22.75 6.00
CA THR A 3 -7.97 23.87 6.49
C THR A 3 -7.05 23.42 7.62
N LEU A 4 -7.59 22.64 8.57
CA LEU A 4 -6.80 22.08 9.67
C LEU A 4 -5.72 21.11 9.16
N THR A 5 -6.06 20.24 8.21
CA THR A 5 -5.07 19.34 7.59
C THR A 5 -3.99 20.12 6.85
N PHE A 6 -4.35 21.17 6.11
CA PHE A 6 -3.38 22.04 5.46
C PHE A 6 -2.43 22.69 6.47
N GLN A 7 -2.95 23.22 7.58
CA GLN A 7 -2.12 23.79 8.66
C GLN A 7 -1.18 22.74 9.27
N ARG A 8 -1.68 21.53 9.52
CA ARG A 8 -0.87 20.40 10.02
C ARG A 8 0.23 20.01 9.04
N VAL A 9 -0.08 19.94 7.76
CA VAL A 9 0.91 19.64 6.70
C VAL A 9 1.98 20.73 6.66
N THR A 10 1.58 22.01 6.65
CA THR A 10 2.51 23.13 6.65
C THR A 10 3.43 23.10 7.88
N PHE A 11 2.87 22.88 9.06
CA PHE A 11 3.65 22.71 10.28
C PHE A 11 4.62 21.53 10.19
N THR A 12 4.12 20.37 9.77
CA THR A 12 4.88 19.12 9.69
C THR A 12 6.04 19.24 8.69
N MET A 13 5.77 19.74 7.49
CA MET A 13 6.80 19.96 6.46
C MET A 13 7.84 21.00 6.88
N GLY A 14 7.49 21.92 7.81
CA GLY A 14 8.40 22.88 8.42
C GLY A 14 9.35 22.31 9.46
N LEU A 15 9.08 21.12 9.97
CA LEU A 15 9.94 20.49 10.99
C LEU A 15 11.34 20.18 10.43
N PRO A 16 12.40 20.36 11.23
CA PRO A 16 13.77 20.05 10.80
C PRO A 16 13.94 18.64 10.25
N LEU A 17 13.23 17.65 10.83
CA LEU A 17 13.24 16.26 10.38
C LEU A 17 12.75 16.11 8.94
N LEU A 18 11.64 16.77 8.58
CA LEU A 18 11.06 16.69 7.23
C LEU A 18 11.89 17.49 6.22
N LYS A 19 12.37 18.67 6.60
CA LYS A 19 13.31 19.44 5.77
C LYS A 19 14.56 18.61 5.46
N ARG A 20 15.09 17.91 6.47
CA ARG A 20 16.21 17.01 6.26
C ARG A 20 15.85 15.82 5.38
N ALA A 21 14.65 15.25 5.48
CA ALA A 21 14.20 14.17 4.61
C ALA A 21 14.15 14.61 3.13
N ILE A 22 13.72 15.84 2.84
CA ILE A 22 13.76 16.42 1.49
C ILE A 22 15.20 16.59 1.01
N GLN A 23 16.08 17.11 1.88
CA GLN A 23 17.51 17.26 1.56
C GLN A 23 18.16 15.90 1.27
N ASP A 24 17.89 14.90 2.09
CA ASP A 24 18.35 13.52 1.88
C ASP A 24 17.85 12.95 0.54
N GLN A 25 16.64 13.31 0.13
CA GLN A 25 16.07 12.94 -1.18
C GLN A 25 16.83 13.62 -2.33
N VAL A 26 17.17 14.90 -2.19
CA VAL A 26 17.97 15.67 -3.16
C VAL A 26 19.36 15.05 -3.33
N GLU A 27 20.04 14.80 -2.21
CA GLU A 27 21.41 14.29 -2.15
C GLU A 27 21.50 12.77 -2.40
N LYS A 28 20.36 12.07 -2.42
CA LYS A 28 20.28 10.59 -2.49
C LYS A 28 21.16 9.92 -1.43
N THR A 29 21.08 10.42 -0.19
CA THR A 29 21.86 9.88 0.92
C THR A 29 21.53 8.43 1.20
N ARG A 30 22.48 7.70 1.77
CA ARG A 30 22.27 6.30 2.12
C ARG A 30 21.06 6.12 3.06
N ASN A 31 20.20 5.14 2.75
CA ASN A 31 19.00 4.80 3.53
C ASN A 31 17.93 5.90 3.60
N PHE A 32 17.91 6.87 2.67
CA PHE A 32 16.89 7.93 2.69
C PHE A 32 15.49 7.41 2.46
N VAL A 33 15.32 6.38 1.61
CA VAL A 33 14.01 5.76 1.33
C VAL A 33 13.45 5.12 2.59
N SER A 34 14.21 4.23 3.23
CA SER A 34 13.77 3.53 4.46
C SER A 34 13.44 4.50 5.59
N ARG A 35 14.24 5.55 5.80
CA ARG A 35 13.95 6.58 6.81
C ARG A 35 12.66 7.33 6.51
N SER A 36 12.48 7.77 5.27
CA SER A 36 11.29 8.51 4.86
C SER A 36 10.02 7.68 4.94
N LEU A 37 10.11 6.36 4.63
CA LEU A 37 8.99 5.43 4.77
C LEU A 37 8.53 5.31 6.22
N VAL A 38 9.46 5.19 7.17
CA VAL A 38 9.15 5.13 8.62
C VAL A 38 8.55 6.46 9.11
N ILE A 39 9.08 7.60 8.66
CA ILE A 39 8.50 8.91 8.98
C ILE A 39 7.04 8.97 8.51
N GLY A 40 6.76 8.54 7.28
CA GLY A 40 5.40 8.48 6.73
C GLY A 40 4.47 7.55 7.51
N GLU A 41 4.96 6.40 7.97
CA GLU A 41 4.21 5.48 8.85
C GLU A 41 3.79 6.18 10.15
N VAL A 42 4.72 6.84 10.83
CA VAL A 42 4.46 7.54 12.10
C VAL A 42 3.51 8.71 11.93
N LEU A 43 3.70 9.52 10.89
CA LEU A 43 2.79 10.64 10.59
C LEU A 43 1.36 10.15 10.33
N SER A 44 1.22 9.05 9.60
CA SER A 44 -0.09 8.48 9.28
C SER A 44 -0.80 7.89 10.50
N MET A 45 -0.06 7.37 11.48
CA MET A 45 -0.62 6.96 12.77
C MET A 45 -1.13 8.15 13.59
N ALA A 46 -0.48 9.30 13.50
CA ALA A 46 -0.90 10.51 14.20
C ALA A 46 -2.13 11.17 13.54
N ASP A 47 -2.10 11.30 12.21
CA ASP A 47 -3.19 11.85 11.40
C ASP A 47 -3.06 11.33 9.96
N MET A 48 -3.99 10.46 9.54
CA MET A 48 -3.90 9.80 8.24
C MET A 48 -3.98 10.80 7.09
N ALA A 49 -4.86 11.78 7.13
CA ALA A 49 -4.99 12.78 6.07
C ALA A 49 -3.71 13.64 5.93
N THR A 50 -3.10 14.02 7.06
CA THR A 50 -1.82 14.73 7.06
C THR A 50 -0.71 13.86 6.48
N GLY A 51 -0.62 12.59 6.90
CA GLY A 51 0.36 11.64 6.37
C GLY A 51 0.23 11.44 4.86
N VAL A 52 -0.99 11.29 4.35
CA VAL A 52 -1.27 11.14 2.91
C VAL A 52 -0.87 12.41 2.14
N LYS A 53 -1.25 13.61 2.62
CA LYS A 53 -0.85 14.87 1.94
C LYS A 53 0.66 15.09 1.95
N CYS A 54 1.34 14.82 3.06
CA CYS A 54 2.81 14.84 3.09
C CYS A 54 3.41 13.84 2.09
N GLY A 55 2.81 12.67 1.95
CA GLY A 55 3.19 11.66 0.95
C GLY A 55 3.01 12.14 -0.50
N ILE A 56 1.92 12.84 -0.79
CA ILE A 56 1.68 13.45 -2.11
C ILE A 56 2.77 14.47 -2.45
N ILE A 57 3.14 15.31 -1.51
CA ILE A 57 4.16 16.35 -1.71
C ILE A 57 5.55 15.72 -1.83
N TYR A 58 5.90 14.80 -0.94
CA TYR A 58 7.24 14.22 -0.85
C TYR A 58 7.48 13.11 -1.89
N TRP A 59 6.61 12.07 -1.92
CA TRP A 59 6.82 10.90 -2.76
C TRP A 59 6.35 11.07 -4.20
N LEU A 60 5.22 11.75 -4.40
CA LEU A 60 4.62 11.88 -5.73
C LEU A 60 5.16 13.11 -6.45
N PHE A 61 4.92 14.32 -5.95
CA PHE A 61 5.44 15.53 -6.59
C PHE A 61 6.97 15.59 -6.52
N GLY A 62 7.54 15.54 -5.33
CA GLY A 62 8.99 15.56 -5.14
C GLY A 62 9.69 14.36 -5.76
N GLY A 63 9.08 13.18 -5.65
CA GLY A 63 9.57 11.96 -6.26
C GLY A 63 9.57 11.98 -7.79
N ALA A 64 8.56 12.59 -8.43
CA ALA A 64 8.54 12.81 -9.87
C ALA A 64 9.70 13.70 -10.31
N ILE A 65 9.91 14.82 -9.65
CA ILE A 65 11.03 15.74 -9.97
C ILE A 65 12.37 15.03 -9.83
N ARG A 66 12.59 14.35 -8.69
CA ARG A 66 13.84 13.62 -8.43
C ARG A 66 14.11 12.50 -9.45
N SER A 67 13.06 11.81 -9.86
CA SER A 67 13.20 10.55 -10.63
C SER A 67 13.05 10.76 -12.14
N LEU A 68 12.31 11.79 -12.57
CA LEU A 68 12.03 12.06 -13.98
C LEU A 68 12.72 13.31 -14.50
N GLY A 69 13.21 14.18 -13.61
CA GLY A 69 13.96 15.39 -13.97
C GLY A 69 15.46 15.18 -13.96
N GLY A 70 16.18 16.09 -14.59
CA GLY A 70 17.63 16.21 -14.53
C GLY A 70 18.08 17.02 -13.29
N PRO A 71 19.41 17.19 -13.07
CA PRO A 71 19.96 17.93 -11.92
C PRO A 71 19.44 19.37 -11.80
N ALA A 72 19.24 20.05 -12.93
CA ALA A 72 18.69 21.42 -12.94
C ALA A 72 17.28 21.48 -12.35
N HIS A 73 16.41 20.51 -12.70
CA HIS A 73 15.05 20.41 -12.15
C HIS A 73 15.07 20.15 -10.65
N VAL A 74 15.97 19.28 -10.17
CA VAL A 74 16.12 18.98 -8.73
C VAL A 74 16.46 20.27 -7.96
N THR A 75 17.41 21.04 -8.42
CA THR A 75 17.79 22.31 -7.78
C THR A 75 16.67 23.34 -7.88
N GLN A 76 16.07 23.50 -9.05
CA GLN A 76 15.04 24.51 -9.30
C GLN A 76 13.76 24.25 -8.49
N TRP A 77 13.35 23.00 -8.31
CA TRP A 77 12.04 22.66 -7.76
C TRP A 77 12.08 22.07 -6.34
N LEU A 78 13.06 21.22 -5.99
CA LEU A 78 13.06 20.58 -4.66
C LEU A 78 13.57 21.49 -3.56
N GLN A 79 14.54 22.36 -3.83
CA GLN A 79 15.05 23.30 -2.82
C GLN A 79 13.97 24.30 -2.38
N PRO A 80 13.23 25.01 -3.28
CA PRO A 80 12.14 25.87 -2.86
C PRO A 80 10.97 25.12 -2.19
N LEU A 81 10.73 23.84 -2.56
CA LEU A 81 9.76 22.98 -1.89
C LEU A 81 10.16 22.73 -0.43
N GLN A 82 11.44 22.44 -0.16
CA GLN A 82 12.00 22.29 1.18
C GLN A 82 11.85 23.57 2.02
N GLU A 83 12.03 24.73 1.39
CA GLU A 83 11.84 26.04 2.00
C GLU A 83 10.38 26.43 2.18
N GLN A 84 9.46 25.58 1.73
CA GLN A 84 8.00 25.83 1.75
C GLN A 84 7.56 27.09 0.98
N LYS A 85 8.29 27.48 -0.06
CA LYS A 85 7.92 28.60 -0.93
C LYS A 85 6.66 28.30 -1.74
N TYR A 86 6.38 27.03 -1.94
CA TYR A 86 5.17 26.53 -2.61
C TYR A 86 4.85 25.09 -2.18
N THR A 87 3.69 24.60 -2.56
CA THR A 87 3.31 23.19 -2.39
C THR A 87 2.88 22.56 -3.71
N GLY A 88 2.99 21.24 -3.81
CA GLY A 88 2.86 20.51 -5.06
C GLY A 88 1.75 19.48 -5.08
N MET A 89 1.36 19.11 -6.30
CA MET A 89 0.37 18.08 -6.62
C MET A 89 0.94 17.10 -7.63
N PHE A 90 0.30 15.94 -7.75
CA PHE A 90 0.62 14.92 -8.75
C PHE A 90 -0.64 14.60 -9.58
N ALA A 91 -0.60 14.86 -10.89
CA ALA A 91 -1.75 14.79 -11.76
C ALA A 91 -1.51 13.82 -12.93
N MET A 92 -1.70 12.51 -12.67
CA MET A 92 -1.62 11.45 -13.68
C MET A 92 -3.01 10.97 -14.07
N THR A 93 -3.81 10.53 -13.10
CA THR A 93 -5.13 9.92 -13.30
C THR A 93 -6.10 10.87 -13.98
N GLU A 94 -6.81 10.38 -14.98
CA GLU A 94 -7.88 11.08 -15.67
C GLU A 94 -9.24 10.46 -15.38
N ARG A 95 -10.31 11.20 -15.62
CA ARG A 95 -11.69 10.68 -15.54
C ARG A 95 -11.86 9.39 -16.35
N GLY A 96 -11.30 9.32 -17.55
CA GLY A 96 -11.38 8.19 -18.45
C GLY A 96 -10.31 7.11 -18.23
N HIS A 97 -9.23 7.40 -17.48
CA HIS A 97 -8.06 6.54 -17.37
C HIS A 97 -7.48 6.54 -15.96
N GLY A 98 -7.89 5.55 -15.15
CA GLY A 98 -7.33 5.29 -13.82
C GLY A 98 -6.19 4.27 -13.86
N SER A 99 -6.48 3.03 -14.27
CA SER A 99 -5.48 1.95 -14.36
C SER A 99 -4.70 1.97 -15.68
N ASN A 100 -5.36 2.28 -16.80
CA ASN A 100 -4.73 2.39 -18.12
C ASN A 100 -4.11 3.79 -18.33
N VAL A 101 -3.11 4.12 -17.54
CA VAL A 101 -2.41 5.42 -17.61
C VAL A 101 -1.58 5.63 -18.89
N ARG A 102 -1.43 4.58 -19.72
CA ARG A 102 -0.79 4.70 -21.04
C ARG A 102 -1.66 5.45 -22.05
N SER A 103 -2.96 5.40 -21.84
CA SER A 103 -3.98 5.98 -22.73
C SER A 103 -4.51 7.33 -22.24
N ILE A 104 -3.79 8.01 -21.35
CA ILE A 104 -4.14 9.38 -20.95
C ILE A 104 -4.28 10.28 -22.16
N GLN A 105 -5.21 11.23 -22.07
CA GLN A 105 -5.61 12.08 -23.19
C GLN A 105 -5.26 13.57 -23.00
N THR A 106 -4.82 13.98 -21.81
CA THR A 106 -4.24 15.32 -21.64
C THR A 106 -3.08 15.49 -22.62
N GLU A 107 -3.03 16.62 -23.29
CA GLU A 107 -2.04 16.91 -24.33
C GLU A 107 -1.04 17.97 -23.88
N ALA A 108 0.19 17.85 -24.37
CA ALA A 108 1.24 18.84 -24.25
C ALA A 108 1.87 19.04 -25.65
N THR A 109 1.52 20.13 -26.31
CA THR A 109 1.99 20.42 -27.67
C THR A 109 3.13 21.41 -27.60
N PHE A 110 4.25 21.11 -28.25
CA PHE A 110 5.39 22.01 -28.33
C PHE A 110 5.16 23.11 -29.36
N ASP A 111 5.24 24.35 -28.89
CA ASP A 111 5.23 25.56 -29.73
C ASP A 111 6.68 26.01 -29.97
N PHE A 112 7.16 25.70 -31.16
CA PHE A 112 8.54 26.04 -31.56
C PHE A 112 8.83 27.54 -31.53
N SER A 113 7.86 28.35 -31.91
CA SER A 113 8.04 29.81 -32.01
C SER A 113 8.18 30.48 -30.65
N ALA A 114 7.44 29.97 -29.65
CA ALA A 114 7.45 30.50 -28.29
C ALA A 114 8.44 29.75 -27.38
N GLN A 115 8.98 28.60 -27.81
CA GLN A 115 9.77 27.69 -26.96
C GLN A 115 9.01 27.25 -25.70
N GLU A 116 7.71 26.98 -25.87
CA GLU A 116 6.78 26.62 -24.79
C GLU A 116 6.03 25.32 -25.11
N PHE A 117 5.52 24.68 -24.07
CA PHE A 117 4.48 23.67 -24.23
C PHE A 117 3.11 24.25 -23.92
N VAL A 118 2.12 23.87 -24.71
CA VAL A 118 0.71 24.17 -24.48
C VAL A 118 0.05 22.93 -23.88
N ILE A 119 -0.39 23.04 -22.64
CA ILE A 119 -1.08 21.96 -21.93
C ILE A 119 -2.58 22.14 -22.12
N ASP A 120 -3.23 21.08 -22.60
CA ASP A 120 -4.66 21.12 -22.92
C ASP A 120 -5.40 19.86 -22.45
N THR A 121 -6.65 20.06 -22.05
CA THR A 121 -7.62 19.01 -21.71
C THR A 121 -8.64 18.91 -22.85
N PRO A 122 -8.41 18.08 -23.87
CA PRO A 122 -9.17 18.11 -25.12
C PRO A 122 -10.62 17.65 -24.97
N CYS A 123 -10.94 16.90 -23.93
CA CYS A 123 -12.28 16.40 -23.68
C CYS A 123 -12.52 16.12 -22.19
N LYS A 124 -13.77 15.87 -21.82
CA LYS A 124 -14.17 15.59 -20.44
C LYS A 124 -13.46 14.35 -19.84
N ASN A 125 -13.19 13.32 -20.64
CA ASN A 125 -12.48 12.12 -20.17
C ASN A 125 -11.00 12.39 -19.86
N ALA A 126 -10.42 13.46 -20.40
CA ALA A 126 -9.05 13.90 -20.14
C ALA A 126 -8.90 14.75 -18.88
N GLU A 127 -10.00 15.16 -18.24
CA GLU A 127 -9.92 15.89 -16.96
C GLU A 127 -9.15 15.08 -15.94
N LYS A 128 -8.12 15.69 -15.32
CA LYS A 128 -7.39 15.08 -14.21
C LYS A 128 -8.31 14.96 -13.02
N MET A 129 -8.39 13.76 -12.41
CA MET A 129 -9.35 13.44 -11.36
C MET A 129 -8.67 12.80 -10.16
N TYR A 130 -9.25 12.95 -8.98
CA TYR A 130 -8.71 12.49 -7.71
C TYR A 130 -7.39 13.14 -7.29
N ILE A 131 -7.11 14.34 -7.76
CA ILE A 131 -5.84 15.00 -7.51
C ILE A 131 -5.80 15.54 -6.08
N GLY A 132 -4.93 14.98 -5.26
CA GLY A 132 -4.75 15.41 -3.87
C GLY A 132 -4.00 16.73 -3.78
N ASN A 133 -4.28 17.50 -2.72
CA ASN A 133 -3.79 18.87 -2.52
C ASN A 133 -4.28 19.88 -3.58
N ALA A 134 -5.38 19.54 -4.26
CA ALA A 134 -5.88 20.32 -5.39
C ALA A 134 -6.37 21.72 -5.02
N MET A 135 -6.81 21.93 -3.76
CA MET A 135 -7.31 23.24 -3.31
C MET A 135 -6.18 24.19 -2.84
N TYR A 136 -4.99 23.68 -2.60
CA TYR A 136 -3.86 24.46 -2.05
C TYR A 136 -2.60 24.41 -2.92
N GLY A 137 -2.44 23.39 -3.77
CA GLY A 137 -1.23 23.20 -4.58
C GLY A 137 -0.97 24.35 -5.54
N ASN A 138 0.29 24.81 -5.60
CA ASN A 138 0.74 25.85 -6.53
C ASN A 138 1.17 25.26 -7.87
N TYR A 139 1.84 24.11 -7.86
CA TYR A 139 2.34 23.42 -9.05
C TYR A 139 1.87 21.97 -9.06
N ALA A 140 1.63 21.44 -10.26
CA ALA A 140 1.30 20.04 -10.47
C ALA A 140 2.34 19.36 -11.37
N ALA A 141 2.78 18.16 -11.00
CA ALA A 141 3.47 17.25 -11.91
C ALA A 141 2.40 16.56 -12.79
N VAL A 142 2.19 17.08 -13.99
CA VAL A 142 1.13 16.67 -14.90
C VAL A 142 1.68 15.70 -15.95
N PHE A 143 1.07 14.52 -16.05
CA PHE A 143 1.33 13.58 -17.14
C PHE A 143 0.42 13.89 -18.32
N ALA A 144 1.04 14.08 -19.50
CA ALA A 144 0.36 14.41 -20.74
C ALA A 144 1.03 13.74 -21.93
N GLN A 145 0.28 13.51 -23.01
CA GLN A 145 0.81 13.08 -24.30
C GLN A 145 1.61 14.21 -24.92
N LEU A 146 2.89 13.97 -25.16
CA LEU A 146 3.75 14.97 -25.80
C LEU A 146 3.60 14.92 -27.31
N PHE A 147 3.25 16.07 -27.92
CA PHE A 147 3.18 16.25 -29.36
C PHE A 147 4.24 17.24 -29.84
N ILE A 148 5.00 16.83 -30.86
CA ILE A 148 5.99 17.65 -31.53
C ILE A 148 5.72 17.56 -33.03
N ASN A 149 5.46 18.70 -33.69
CA ASN A 149 5.12 18.76 -35.12
C ASN A 149 4.00 17.75 -35.49
N GLY A 150 2.95 17.67 -34.67
CA GLY A 150 1.81 16.78 -34.85
C GLY A 150 2.08 15.30 -34.59
N ARG A 151 3.27 14.93 -34.14
CA ARG A 151 3.64 13.54 -33.84
C ARG A 151 3.67 13.28 -32.33
N SER A 152 2.92 12.32 -31.86
CA SER A 152 2.97 11.90 -30.46
C SER A 152 4.30 11.24 -30.12
N GLN A 153 4.88 11.63 -28.99
CA GLN A 153 6.05 10.98 -28.38
C GLN A 153 5.67 10.09 -27.18
N GLY A 154 4.37 9.95 -26.87
CA GLY A 154 3.87 9.24 -25.71
C GLY A 154 3.79 10.11 -24.45
N PRO A 155 3.37 9.52 -23.32
CA PRO A 155 3.22 10.27 -22.07
C PRO A 155 4.56 10.78 -21.53
N HIS A 156 4.57 12.03 -21.06
CA HIS A 156 5.68 12.70 -20.37
C HIS A 156 5.16 13.46 -19.16
N CYS A 157 6.04 13.89 -18.28
CA CYS A 157 5.69 14.64 -17.07
C CYS A 157 6.16 16.08 -17.17
N PHE A 158 5.26 17.01 -16.85
CA PHE A 158 5.48 18.45 -16.93
C PHE A 158 5.16 19.12 -15.60
N ILE A 159 5.95 20.10 -15.19
CA ILE A 159 5.62 20.96 -14.04
C ILE A 159 4.75 22.10 -14.54
N VAL A 160 3.48 22.10 -14.13
CA VAL A 160 2.46 23.05 -14.58
C VAL A 160 2.02 23.93 -13.42
N PRO A 161 2.05 25.28 -13.55
CA PRO A 161 1.52 26.18 -12.53
C PRO A 161 0.00 26.06 -12.46
N VAL A 162 -0.52 26.00 -11.24
CA VAL A 162 -1.96 25.93 -10.96
C VAL A 162 -2.44 27.14 -10.19
N ARG A 163 -1.66 27.61 -9.20
CA ARG A 163 -1.95 28.82 -8.41
C ARG A 163 -0.71 29.69 -8.22
N ASP A 164 -0.94 30.97 -8.18
CA ASP A 164 0.07 31.96 -7.79
C ASP A 164 0.32 31.96 -6.26
N GLU A 165 1.20 32.84 -5.82
CA GLU A 165 1.55 33.00 -4.40
C GLU A 165 0.37 33.45 -3.52
N ASN A 166 -0.63 34.10 -4.13
CA ASN A 166 -1.85 34.57 -3.45
C ASN A 166 -2.97 33.52 -3.44
N GLY A 167 -2.75 32.37 -4.06
CA GLY A 167 -3.72 31.29 -4.18
C GLY A 167 -4.71 31.46 -5.34
N SER A 168 -4.53 32.47 -6.21
CA SER A 168 -5.35 32.67 -7.40
C SER A 168 -4.98 31.67 -8.50
N LEU A 169 -5.97 31.14 -9.20
CA LEU A 169 -5.74 30.19 -10.29
C LEU A 169 -5.02 30.87 -11.46
N TYR A 170 -4.07 30.17 -12.06
CA TYR A 170 -3.44 30.60 -13.30
C TYR A 170 -4.47 30.66 -14.44
N PRO A 171 -4.29 31.59 -15.42
CA PRO A 171 -5.14 31.63 -16.59
C PRO A 171 -5.19 30.29 -17.32
N GLY A 172 -6.40 29.86 -17.71
CA GLY A 172 -6.63 28.60 -18.38
C GLY A 172 -6.71 27.38 -17.44
N VAL A 173 -6.45 27.53 -16.13
CA VAL A 173 -6.57 26.44 -15.15
C VAL A 173 -7.92 26.50 -14.45
N THR A 174 -8.62 25.38 -14.44
CA THR A 174 -9.84 25.19 -13.64
C THR A 174 -9.62 24.07 -12.62
N VAL A 175 -10.01 24.34 -11.38
CA VAL A 175 -9.97 23.34 -10.29
C VAL A 175 -11.35 23.20 -9.69
N VAL A 176 -11.86 21.97 -9.63
CA VAL A 176 -13.15 21.64 -9.05
C VAL A 176 -12.96 20.72 -7.87
N ASP A 177 -13.51 21.09 -6.72
CA ASP A 177 -13.48 20.28 -5.51
C ASP A 177 -14.36 19.03 -5.67
N MET A 178 -13.85 17.85 -5.37
CA MET A 178 -14.63 16.61 -5.40
C MET A 178 -15.52 16.41 -4.17
N MET A 179 -15.46 17.32 -3.19
CA MET A 179 -16.31 17.37 -2.01
C MET A 179 -16.23 16.11 -1.13
N HIS A 180 -17.36 15.45 -0.89
CA HIS A 180 -17.46 14.33 0.03
C HIS A 180 -16.98 13.01 -0.58
N LYS A 181 -16.26 12.24 0.24
CA LYS A 181 -15.78 10.88 -0.05
C LYS A 181 -16.14 10.00 1.15
N GLU A 182 -15.85 8.71 1.08
CA GLU A 182 -16.03 7.80 2.21
C GLU A 182 -15.13 8.16 3.40
N GLY A 183 -13.86 8.48 3.11
CA GLY A 183 -12.85 8.84 4.09
C GLY A 183 -11.86 9.86 3.56
N LEU A 184 -10.76 10.09 4.30
CA LEU A 184 -9.72 11.08 3.99
C LEU A 184 -10.30 12.48 3.72
N HIS A 185 -11.26 12.91 4.51
CA HIS A 185 -11.91 14.21 4.34
C HIS A 185 -10.96 15.40 4.54
N GLY A 186 -9.82 15.17 5.21
CA GLY A 186 -8.75 16.16 5.30
C GLY A 186 -7.94 16.34 4.02
N VAL A 187 -7.97 15.35 3.11
CA VAL A 187 -7.35 15.45 1.79
C VAL A 187 -8.33 16.09 0.82
N ASP A 188 -7.91 17.20 0.25
CA ASP A 188 -8.67 17.99 -0.71
C ASP A 188 -8.45 17.45 -2.13
N ASN A 189 -9.17 16.40 -2.48
CA ASN A 189 -9.15 15.86 -3.84
C ASN A 189 -9.94 16.76 -4.80
N GLY A 190 -9.37 17.02 -5.97
CA GLY A 190 -9.99 17.85 -6.99
C GLY A 190 -9.87 17.29 -8.39
N ILE A 191 -10.59 17.93 -9.29
CA ILE A 191 -10.53 17.77 -10.74
C ILE A 191 -9.78 18.97 -11.29
N LEU A 192 -8.77 18.72 -12.15
CA LEU A 192 -8.03 19.77 -12.82
C LEU A 192 -8.32 19.72 -14.33
N ARG A 193 -8.55 20.88 -14.90
CA ARG A 193 -8.71 21.09 -16.34
C ARG A 193 -7.78 22.19 -16.79
N PHE A 194 -7.14 21.97 -17.93
CA PHE A 194 -6.24 22.91 -18.58
C PHE A 194 -6.85 23.34 -19.93
N ASP A 195 -6.88 24.64 -20.17
CA ASP A 195 -7.31 25.23 -21.41
C ASP A 195 -6.16 26.08 -21.94
N SER A 196 -5.40 25.52 -22.85
CA SER A 196 -4.26 26.15 -23.51
C SER A 196 -3.24 26.79 -22.54
N VAL A 197 -2.91 26.10 -21.46
CA VAL A 197 -1.97 26.57 -20.43
C VAL A 197 -0.54 26.51 -20.98
N ARG A 198 0.13 27.64 -21.07
CA ARG A 198 1.50 27.73 -21.56
C ARG A 198 2.52 27.61 -20.46
N ILE A 199 3.53 26.77 -20.68
CA ILE A 199 4.64 26.53 -19.76
C ILE A 199 5.97 26.58 -20.52
N PRO A 200 7.06 27.06 -19.89
CA PRO A 200 8.39 27.03 -20.48
C PRO A 200 8.83 25.62 -20.89
N ARG A 201 9.65 25.54 -21.93
CA ARG A 201 10.23 24.25 -22.39
C ARG A 201 10.94 23.49 -21.28
N GLU A 202 11.59 24.21 -20.37
CA GLU A 202 12.33 23.70 -19.22
C GLU A 202 11.44 23.04 -18.15
N ASN A 203 10.11 23.17 -18.24
CA ASN A 203 9.18 22.52 -17.32
C ASN A 203 8.89 21.04 -17.68
N LEU A 204 9.38 20.54 -18.81
CA LEU A 204 9.41 19.12 -19.11
C LEU A 204 10.45 18.43 -18.21
N LEU A 205 10.05 17.44 -17.43
CA LEU A 205 10.99 16.58 -16.70
C LEU A 205 11.69 15.65 -17.70
N ASP A 206 12.94 15.93 -18.00
CA ASP A 206 13.63 15.55 -19.23
C ASP A 206 14.58 14.35 -19.15
N LYS A 207 14.61 13.63 -18.04
CA LYS A 207 15.53 12.49 -17.87
C LYS A 207 15.34 11.40 -18.91
N PHE A 208 14.11 11.08 -19.29
CA PHE A 208 13.77 10.02 -20.24
C PHE A 208 13.39 10.54 -21.64
N GLY A 209 13.24 11.84 -21.79
CA GLY A 209 12.92 12.44 -23.06
C GLY A 209 12.98 13.96 -22.96
N SER A 210 13.69 14.60 -23.89
CA SER A 210 13.89 16.05 -23.94
C SER A 210 13.57 16.61 -25.31
N VAL A 211 13.23 17.91 -25.34
CA VAL A 211 13.02 18.69 -26.58
C VAL A 211 14.09 19.76 -26.66
N ALA A 212 14.92 19.70 -27.70
CA ALA A 212 15.93 20.71 -27.96
C ALA A 212 15.31 22.00 -28.49
N PRO A 213 16.02 23.17 -28.42
CA PRO A 213 15.51 24.44 -28.93
C PRO A 213 15.11 24.41 -30.42
N ASP A 214 15.75 23.55 -31.22
CA ASP A 214 15.41 23.32 -32.63
C ASP A 214 14.16 22.45 -32.84
N GLY A 215 13.50 22.03 -31.76
CA GLY A 215 12.32 21.18 -31.80
C GLY A 215 12.61 19.69 -31.98
N GLN A 216 13.89 19.30 -32.00
CA GLN A 216 14.25 17.86 -32.06
C GLN A 216 13.98 17.18 -30.73
N TYR A 217 13.38 15.99 -30.82
CA TYR A 217 13.13 15.14 -29.68
C TYR A 217 14.27 14.14 -29.48
N HIS A 218 14.80 14.08 -28.26
CA HIS A 218 15.87 13.17 -27.85
C HIS A 218 15.41 12.28 -26.70
N SER A 219 15.73 10.98 -26.78
CA SER A 219 15.48 10.02 -25.70
C SER A 219 16.50 8.89 -25.74
N PRO A 220 17.00 8.45 -24.56
CA PRO A 220 17.83 7.25 -24.46
C PRO A 220 17.05 5.97 -24.77
N ILE A 221 15.71 6.02 -24.69
CA ILE A 221 14.81 4.88 -24.92
C ILE A 221 13.93 5.21 -26.14
N LYS A 222 14.17 4.55 -27.26
CA LYS A 222 13.47 4.83 -28.54
C LYS A 222 12.01 4.40 -28.51
N ASP A 223 11.72 3.24 -27.93
CA ASP A 223 10.36 2.71 -27.83
C ASP A 223 9.53 3.49 -26.79
N LYS A 224 8.38 4.02 -27.23
CA LYS A 224 7.50 4.86 -26.39
C LYS A 224 6.96 4.11 -25.18
N SER A 225 6.60 2.85 -25.36
CA SER A 225 6.05 2.01 -24.30
C SER A 225 7.12 1.67 -23.26
N ALA A 226 8.31 1.29 -23.70
CA ALA A 226 9.45 1.03 -22.83
C ALA A 226 9.88 2.28 -22.06
N ARG A 227 9.86 3.45 -22.70
CA ARG A 227 10.14 4.74 -22.06
C ARG A 227 9.15 5.06 -20.94
N PHE A 228 7.86 4.92 -21.20
CA PHE A 228 6.85 5.17 -20.20
C PHE A 228 6.92 4.13 -19.07
N ASN A 229 7.27 2.87 -19.37
CA ASN A 229 7.55 1.88 -18.32
C ASN A 229 8.71 2.30 -17.42
N ALA A 230 9.76 2.89 -17.98
CA ALA A 230 10.88 3.39 -17.19
C ALA A 230 10.44 4.56 -16.27
N MET A 231 9.61 5.46 -16.76
CA MET A 231 9.03 6.54 -15.94
C MET A 231 8.17 5.99 -14.80
N LEU A 232 7.29 5.02 -15.06
CA LEU A 232 6.45 4.38 -14.04
C LEU A 232 7.29 3.61 -13.01
N ALA A 233 8.34 2.93 -13.44
CA ALA A 233 9.25 2.22 -12.55
C ALA A 233 9.97 3.18 -11.60
N ALA A 234 10.34 4.36 -12.06
CA ALA A 234 11.00 5.39 -11.25
C ALA A 234 10.13 5.90 -10.08
N LEU A 235 8.80 5.70 -10.15
CA LEU A 235 7.83 6.06 -9.11
C LEU A 235 7.53 4.91 -8.13
N THR A 236 8.23 3.80 -8.20
CA THR A 236 8.05 2.62 -7.33
C THR A 236 8.07 2.95 -5.82
N PRO A 237 8.92 3.84 -5.29
CA PRO A 237 8.96 4.13 -3.85
C PRO A 237 7.63 4.61 -3.27
N SER A 238 6.80 5.34 -4.02
CA SER A 238 5.50 5.83 -3.54
C SER A 238 4.52 4.71 -3.22
N ARG A 239 4.55 3.60 -3.98
CA ARG A 239 3.73 2.42 -3.69
C ARG A 239 4.11 1.75 -2.37
N LEU A 240 5.41 1.69 -2.07
CA LEU A 240 5.87 1.15 -0.79
C LEU A 240 5.49 2.07 0.38
N ALA A 241 5.40 3.38 0.16
CA ALA A 241 4.90 4.33 1.16
C ALA A 241 3.45 4.01 1.58
N VAL A 242 2.57 3.63 0.64
CA VAL A 242 1.21 3.19 0.96
C VAL A 242 1.21 1.92 1.83
N THR A 243 2.11 0.98 1.56
CA THR A 243 2.29 -0.21 2.40
C THR A 243 2.63 0.15 3.84
N PHE A 244 3.55 1.10 4.04
CA PHE A 244 3.92 1.56 5.39
C PHE A 244 2.76 2.27 6.10
N GLN A 245 1.97 3.07 5.39
CA GLN A 245 0.77 3.70 5.94
C GLN A 245 -0.29 2.66 6.34
N ALA A 246 -0.52 1.65 5.53
CA ALA A 246 -1.42 0.54 5.85
C ALA A 246 -0.95 -0.23 7.09
N MET A 247 0.35 -0.52 7.20
CA MET A 247 0.92 -1.16 8.39
C MET A 247 0.77 -0.31 9.66
N GLY A 248 1.01 0.99 9.56
CA GLY A 248 0.81 1.92 10.67
C GLY A 248 -0.64 1.91 11.16
N SER A 249 -1.60 1.90 10.24
CA SER A 249 -3.02 1.77 10.53
C SER A 249 -3.37 0.43 11.21
N MET A 250 -2.83 -0.70 10.71
CA MET A 250 -2.99 -2.02 11.36
C MET A 250 -2.44 -2.01 12.78
N LYS A 251 -1.22 -1.50 12.98
CA LYS A 251 -0.57 -1.43 14.30
C LYS A 251 -1.39 -0.60 15.27
N LEU A 252 -1.91 0.55 14.83
CA LEU A 252 -2.76 1.41 15.66
C LEU A 252 -4.08 0.72 16.02
N GLY A 253 -4.81 0.17 15.06
CA GLY A 253 -6.07 -0.54 15.28
C GLY A 253 -5.89 -1.75 16.22
N LEU A 254 -4.84 -2.55 16.01
CA LEU A 254 -4.51 -3.70 16.87
C LEU A 254 -4.13 -3.26 18.30
N THR A 255 -3.38 -2.18 18.45
CA THR A 255 -3.05 -1.64 19.77
C THR A 255 -4.31 -1.27 20.55
N ILE A 256 -5.26 -0.59 19.91
CA ILE A 256 -6.54 -0.23 20.53
C ILE A 256 -7.35 -1.48 20.88
N ALA A 257 -7.54 -2.38 19.93
CA ALA A 257 -8.39 -3.56 20.11
C ALA A 257 -7.81 -4.56 21.12
N ILE A 258 -6.50 -4.79 21.12
CA ILE A 258 -5.85 -5.72 22.05
C ILE A 258 -5.86 -5.15 23.47
N ARG A 259 -5.54 -3.87 23.67
CA ARG A 259 -5.65 -3.22 24.98
C ARG A 259 -7.05 -3.30 25.52
N TYR A 260 -8.06 -2.95 24.72
CA TYR A 260 -9.45 -3.07 25.11
C TYR A 260 -9.83 -4.52 25.48
N SER A 261 -9.37 -5.51 24.70
CA SER A 261 -9.65 -6.92 24.95
C SER A 261 -9.06 -7.44 26.25
N HIS A 262 -7.96 -6.87 26.72
CA HIS A 262 -7.35 -7.20 28.01
C HIS A 262 -8.01 -6.44 29.20
N SER A 263 -8.83 -5.44 28.96
CA SER A 263 -9.53 -4.68 30.01
C SER A 263 -11.01 -5.00 30.10
N ARG A 264 -11.73 -5.10 28.97
CA ARG A 264 -13.17 -5.39 28.91
C ARG A 264 -13.50 -6.80 29.38
N ARG A 265 -14.56 -6.92 30.19
CA ARG A 265 -15.07 -8.21 30.65
C ARG A 265 -16.47 -8.46 30.11
N GLN A 266 -16.75 -9.68 29.71
CA GLN A 266 -18.08 -10.18 29.29
C GLN A 266 -18.11 -11.69 29.44
N PHE A 267 -19.23 -12.20 29.95
CA PHE A 267 -19.44 -13.63 30.22
C PHE A 267 -18.38 -14.25 31.14
N GLY A 268 -18.69 -15.37 31.73
CA GLY A 268 -17.79 -16.09 32.61
C GLY A 268 -18.41 -17.40 33.10
N PRO A 269 -17.70 -18.16 33.95
CA PRO A 269 -18.15 -19.48 34.41
C PRO A 269 -19.41 -19.43 35.28
N LYS A 270 -19.69 -18.28 35.90
CA LYS A 270 -20.90 -18.03 36.71
C LYS A 270 -21.54 -16.69 36.32
N ALA A 271 -22.82 -16.53 36.61
CA ALA A 271 -23.66 -15.41 36.17
C ALA A 271 -23.15 -14.01 36.56
N ARG A 272 -22.25 -13.89 37.54
CA ARG A 272 -21.66 -12.61 37.99
C ARG A 272 -20.14 -12.56 37.92
N GLU A 273 -19.51 -13.58 37.36
CA GLU A 273 -18.06 -13.67 37.21
C GLU A 273 -17.69 -13.54 35.75
N GLU A 274 -17.51 -12.30 35.29
CA GLU A 274 -17.09 -12.03 33.91
C GLU A 274 -15.58 -12.11 33.77
N VAL A 275 -15.11 -12.77 32.69
CA VAL A 275 -13.69 -12.83 32.31
C VAL A 275 -13.36 -11.77 31.28
N LYS A 276 -12.06 -11.47 31.10
CA LYS A 276 -11.58 -10.57 30.04
C LYS A 276 -11.99 -11.12 28.68
N ILE A 277 -12.39 -10.28 27.75
CA ILE A 277 -12.83 -10.77 26.43
C ILE A 277 -11.70 -11.41 25.63
N ILE A 278 -10.45 -11.11 25.93
CA ILE A 278 -9.29 -11.80 25.31
C ILE A 278 -9.26 -13.31 25.66
N GLU A 279 -9.90 -13.75 26.76
CA GLU A 279 -9.98 -15.16 27.14
C GLU A 279 -10.93 -15.97 26.24
N HIS A 280 -11.78 -15.30 25.48
CA HIS A 280 -12.66 -15.99 24.53
C HIS A 280 -11.92 -16.37 23.25
N GLN A 281 -12.00 -17.65 22.88
CA GLN A 281 -11.29 -18.20 21.72
C GLN A 281 -11.56 -17.43 20.42
N THR A 282 -12.79 -16.96 20.21
CA THR A 282 -13.15 -16.17 19.02
C THR A 282 -12.45 -14.82 18.97
N GLN A 283 -12.16 -14.22 20.12
CA GLN A 283 -11.43 -12.96 20.21
C GLN A 283 -9.97 -13.13 19.80
N THR A 284 -9.30 -14.14 20.35
CA THR A 284 -7.89 -14.43 20.02
C THR A 284 -7.75 -14.88 18.56
N LEU A 285 -8.68 -15.72 18.07
CA LEU A 285 -8.66 -16.21 16.69
C LEU A 285 -8.81 -15.09 15.66
N ARG A 286 -9.50 -14.00 16.00
CA ARG A 286 -9.67 -12.84 15.12
C ARG A 286 -8.49 -11.88 15.20
N LEU A 287 -7.95 -11.58 16.38
CA LEU A 287 -6.92 -10.54 16.55
C LEU A 287 -5.48 -11.05 16.37
N MET A 288 -5.14 -12.24 16.91
CA MET A 288 -3.75 -12.70 16.93
C MET A 288 -3.17 -12.98 15.53
N PRO A 289 -3.91 -13.56 14.56
CA PRO A 289 -3.42 -13.72 13.20
C PRO A 289 -3.11 -12.39 12.50
N HIS A 290 -3.87 -11.32 12.78
CA HIS A 290 -3.58 -9.98 12.25
C HIS A 290 -2.33 -9.38 12.86
N LEU A 291 -2.10 -9.60 14.18
CA LEU A 291 -0.90 -9.14 14.83
C LEU A 291 0.35 -9.83 14.24
N ALA A 292 0.27 -11.14 14.03
CA ALA A 292 1.33 -11.90 13.35
C ALA A 292 1.57 -11.39 11.92
N THR A 293 0.50 -11.05 11.19
CA THR A 293 0.59 -10.49 9.83
C THR A 293 1.24 -9.09 9.84
N ALA A 294 0.90 -8.24 10.80
CA ALA A 294 1.52 -6.92 10.95
C ALA A 294 3.03 -7.00 11.17
N LEU A 295 3.49 -7.96 11.99
CA LEU A 295 4.91 -8.24 12.17
C LEU A 295 5.56 -8.74 10.87
N ALA A 296 4.96 -9.71 10.21
CA ALA A 296 5.46 -10.28 8.96
C ALA A 296 5.61 -9.21 7.87
N LEU A 297 4.59 -8.37 7.69
CA LEU A 297 4.61 -7.25 6.74
C LEU A 297 5.68 -6.22 7.12
N THR A 298 5.91 -5.97 8.40
CA THR A 298 6.96 -5.04 8.85
C THR A 298 8.34 -5.51 8.35
N PHE A 299 8.68 -6.78 8.52
CA PHE A 299 9.96 -7.31 8.06
C PHE A 299 10.07 -7.34 6.53
N ALA A 300 9.03 -7.78 5.83
CA ALA A 300 9.03 -7.81 4.36
C ALA A 300 9.12 -6.42 3.74
N SER A 301 8.42 -5.43 4.31
CA SER A 301 8.41 -4.06 3.79
C SER A 301 9.71 -3.32 4.08
N ARG A 302 10.33 -3.54 5.24
CA ARG A 302 11.66 -3.03 5.53
C ARG A 302 12.72 -3.61 4.60
N TYR A 303 12.64 -4.91 4.30
CA TYR A 303 13.49 -5.55 3.31
C TYR A 303 13.35 -4.87 1.93
N ALA A 304 12.13 -4.66 1.44
CA ALA A 304 11.89 -3.96 0.19
C ALA A 304 12.45 -2.52 0.19
N GLY A 305 12.29 -1.80 1.31
CA GLY A 305 12.86 -0.46 1.50
C GLY A 305 14.38 -0.45 1.41
N THR A 306 15.05 -1.42 2.03
CA THR A 306 16.51 -1.58 1.97
C THR A 306 16.98 -1.85 0.53
N LEU A 307 16.27 -2.69 -0.22
CA LEU A 307 16.61 -2.95 -1.63
C LEU A 307 16.44 -1.70 -2.51
N LEU A 308 15.40 -0.89 -2.27
CA LEU A 308 15.23 0.39 -2.96
C LEU A 308 16.38 1.36 -2.65
N ASP A 309 16.76 1.46 -1.37
CA ASP A 309 17.90 2.30 -0.95
C ASP A 309 19.19 1.87 -1.63
N GLU A 310 19.49 0.57 -1.68
CA GLU A 310 20.68 0.05 -2.32
C GLU A 310 20.72 0.33 -3.82
N ASP A 311 19.62 0.08 -4.54
CA ASP A 311 19.54 0.30 -5.97
C ASP A 311 19.70 1.79 -6.31
N ILE A 312 18.99 2.67 -5.60
CA ILE A 312 19.08 4.12 -5.80
C ILE A 312 20.46 4.66 -5.43
N PHE A 313 21.04 4.21 -4.31
CA PHE A 313 22.37 4.66 -3.88
C PHE A 313 23.48 4.25 -4.87
N ARG A 314 23.34 3.09 -5.50
CA ARG A 314 24.25 2.62 -6.57
C ARG A 314 24.01 3.29 -7.92
N GLY A 315 23.02 4.18 -8.02
CA GLY A 315 22.64 4.83 -9.28
C GLY A 315 21.97 3.91 -10.30
N LYS A 316 21.47 2.74 -9.85
CA LYS A 316 20.77 1.81 -10.71
C LYS A 316 19.38 2.35 -11.06
N GLU A 317 19.00 2.28 -12.33
CA GLU A 317 17.65 2.63 -12.75
C GLU A 317 16.64 1.57 -12.28
N LEU A 318 15.54 2.00 -11.65
CA LEU A 318 14.54 1.08 -11.10
C LEU A 318 13.83 0.25 -12.18
N VAL A 319 13.85 0.67 -13.43
CA VAL A 319 13.34 -0.14 -14.57
C VAL A 319 14.10 -1.46 -14.73
N ASP A 320 15.37 -1.49 -14.35
CA ASP A 320 16.21 -2.69 -14.38
C ASP A 320 16.02 -3.59 -13.15
N SER A 321 15.28 -3.11 -12.14
CA SER A 321 14.98 -3.82 -10.90
C SER A 321 13.57 -4.42 -10.92
N ARG A 322 13.23 -5.13 -11.99
CA ARG A 322 11.89 -5.71 -12.20
C ARG A 322 11.41 -6.60 -11.03
N PRO A 323 12.24 -7.49 -10.44
CA PRO A 323 11.84 -8.26 -9.26
C PRO A 323 11.46 -7.39 -8.07
N LEU A 324 12.17 -6.28 -7.86
CA LEU A 324 11.87 -5.34 -6.79
C LEU A 324 10.56 -4.56 -7.04
N GLN A 325 10.32 -4.14 -8.29
CA GLN A 325 9.04 -3.53 -8.67
C GLN A 325 7.87 -4.49 -8.42
N ALA A 326 8.04 -5.77 -8.77
CA ALA A 326 7.04 -6.82 -8.52
C ALA A 326 6.80 -7.01 -7.01
N LEU A 327 7.87 -7.09 -6.21
CA LEU A 327 7.78 -7.20 -4.75
C LEU A 327 7.01 -6.02 -4.14
N VAL A 328 7.34 -4.80 -4.52
CA VAL A 328 6.67 -3.58 -4.01
C VAL A 328 5.20 -3.55 -4.42
N ALA A 329 4.88 -3.88 -5.68
CA ALA A 329 3.49 -3.95 -6.16
C ALA A 329 2.67 -5.00 -5.39
N GLY A 330 3.23 -6.18 -5.18
CA GLY A 330 2.58 -7.25 -4.44
C GLY A 330 2.41 -6.94 -2.96
N LEU A 331 3.41 -6.34 -2.30
CA LEU A 331 3.30 -5.88 -0.92
C LEU A 331 2.23 -4.81 -0.76
N LYS A 332 2.12 -3.87 -1.70
CA LYS A 332 1.06 -2.85 -1.68
C LYS A 332 -0.32 -3.51 -1.72
N ALA A 333 -0.57 -4.42 -2.63
CA ALA A 333 -1.85 -5.11 -2.76
C ALA A 333 -2.16 -5.96 -1.51
N TYR A 334 -1.22 -6.76 -1.06
CA TYR A 334 -1.40 -7.65 0.09
C TYR A 334 -1.59 -6.88 1.40
N SER A 335 -0.73 -5.89 1.69
CA SER A 335 -0.79 -5.11 2.93
C SER A 335 -2.09 -4.31 3.06
N THR A 336 -2.57 -3.72 1.97
CA THR A 336 -3.79 -2.90 1.99
C THR A 336 -5.05 -3.76 2.15
N TRP A 337 -5.12 -4.95 1.56
CA TRP A 337 -6.20 -5.90 1.83
C TRP A 337 -6.16 -6.45 3.26
N GLU A 338 -4.98 -6.79 3.77
CA GLU A 338 -4.83 -7.23 5.17
C GLU A 338 -5.20 -6.11 6.15
N ASN A 339 -4.91 -4.84 5.81
CA ASN A 339 -5.34 -3.69 6.60
C ASN A 339 -6.86 -3.58 6.68
N VAL A 340 -7.58 -3.69 5.56
CA VAL A 340 -9.05 -3.66 5.54
C VAL A 340 -9.63 -4.77 6.41
N SER A 341 -9.14 -6.00 6.25
CA SER A 341 -9.57 -7.15 7.05
C SER A 341 -9.25 -6.97 8.54
N CYS A 342 -8.05 -6.51 8.86
CA CYS A 342 -7.60 -6.26 10.23
C CYS A 342 -8.45 -5.22 10.94
N LEU A 343 -8.69 -4.08 10.31
CA LEU A 343 -9.49 -3.01 10.91
C LEU A 343 -10.96 -3.41 11.07
N GLN A 344 -11.50 -4.23 10.17
CA GLN A 344 -12.84 -4.79 10.33
C GLN A 344 -12.92 -5.67 11.57
N ASP A 345 -11.96 -6.58 11.76
CA ASP A 345 -11.92 -7.41 12.96
C ASP A 345 -11.67 -6.60 14.23
N CYS A 346 -10.77 -5.61 14.22
CA CYS A 346 -10.58 -4.69 15.35
C CYS A 346 -11.88 -3.96 15.72
N ARG A 347 -12.63 -3.48 14.70
CA ARG A 347 -13.90 -2.78 14.89
C ARG A 347 -14.94 -3.67 15.57
N GLU A 348 -15.09 -4.89 15.11
CA GLU A 348 -16.07 -5.84 15.64
C GLU A 348 -15.66 -6.39 17.02
N CYS A 349 -14.38 -6.69 17.22
CA CYS A 349 -13.81 -7.18 18.48
C CYS A 349 -13.91 -6.17 19.64
N THR A 350 -14.16 -4.89 19.35
CA THR A 350 -14.37 -3.83 20.32
C THR A 350 -15.87 -3.48 20.52
N GLY A 351 -16.76 -4.21 19.86
CA GLY A 351 -18.23 -4.03 20.00
C GLY A 351 -18.68 -2.62 19.63
N GLY A 352 -19.65 -2.10 20.35
CA GLY A 352 -20.17 -0.74 20.13
C GLY A 352 -19.12 0.36 20.34
N MET A 353 -18.12 0.11 21.19
CA MET A 353 -17.02 1.06 21.42
C MET A 353 -16.16 1.26 20.18
N GLY A 354 -15.97 0.25 19.35
CA GLY A 354 -15.26 0.37 18.07
C GLY A 354 -16.01 1.15 17.01
N TYR A 355 -17.33 1.31 17.17
CA TYR A 355 -18.16 2.13 16.28
C TYR A 355 -18.06 3.64 16.59
N MET A 356 -17.65 3.98 17.81
CA MET A 356 -17.49 5.37 18.23
C MET A 356 -16.25 6.00 17.58
N MET A 357 -16.43 7.13 16.89
CA MET A 357 -15.35 7.81 16.15
C MET A 357 -14.17 8.24 17.04
N GLU A 358 -14.42 8.57 18.30
CA GLU A 358 -13.39 8.94 19.28
C GLU A 358 -12.39 7.80 19.57
N ASN A 359 -12.79 6.55 19.34
CA ASN A 359 -11.92 5.38 19.48
C ASN A 359 -11.12 5.05 18.20
N GLN A 360 -11.15 5.91 17.20
CA GLN A 360 -10.33 5.93 15.99
C GLN A 360 -10.58 4.79 14.99
N ILE A 361 -10.97 3.58 15.40
CA ILE A 361 -11.03 2.39 14.52
C ILE A 361 -11.94 2.62 13.31
N SER A 362 -13.14 3.18 13.51
CA SER A 362 -14.08 3.48 12.43
C SER A 362 -13.52 4.52 11.45
N GLY A 363 -12.85 5.55 11.98
CA GLY A 363 -12.19 6.56 11.15
C GLY A 363 -11.05 5.97 10.31
N LEU A 364 -10.20 5.13 10.92
CA LEU A 364 -9.12 4.44 10.21
C LEU A 364 -9.66 3.54 9.09
N LYS A 365 -10.78 2.83 9.31
CA LYS A 365 -11.43 2.02 8.28
C LYS A 365 -11.81 2.87 7.07
N CYS A 366 -12.53 3.97 7.30
CA CYS A 366 -12.96 4.86 6.22
C CYS A 366 -11.77 5.51 5.51
N ASP A 367 -10.78 5.99 6.26
CA ASP A 367 -9.64 6.71 5.70
C ASP A 367 -8.69 5.80 4.89
N THR A 368 -8.59 4.52 5.24
CA THR A 368 -7.65 3.59 4.59
C THR A 368 -8.31 2.66 3.57
N ASP A 369 -9.63 2.71 3.41
CA ASP A 369 -10.34 1.90 2.41
C ASP A 369 -9.83 2.18 0.99
N VAL A 370 -9.59 3.43 0.65
CA VAL A 370 -9.09 3.83 -0.67
C VAL A 370 -7.69 3.29 -1.00
N PHE A 371 -6.93 2.80 -0.02
CA PHE A 371 -5.58 2.27 -0.23
C PHE A 371 -5.56 1.04 -1.15
N VAL A 372 -6.66 0.31 -1.25
CA VAL A 372 -6.78 -0.83 -2.18
C VAL A 372 -6.89 -0.37 -3.64
N THR A 373 -7.18 0.91 -3.88
CA THR A 373 -7.49 1.50 -5.19
C THR A 373 -6.39 2.43 -5.69
N PHE A 374 -5.98 3.42 -4.91
CA PHE A 374 -5.00 4.41 -5.36
C PHE A 374 -3.56 3.84 -5.35
N GLU A 375 -2.63 4.52 -6.02
CA GLU A 375 -1.25 4.03 -6.26
C GLU A 375 -1.22 2.69 -7.03
N GLY A 376 -2.28 2.41 -7.75
CA GLY A 376 -2.54 1.20 -8.53
C GLY A 376 -3.57 0.29 -7.87
N ASP A 377 -4.65 0.00 -8.60
CA ASP A 377 -5.63 -0.99 -8.18
C ASP A 377 -4.95 -2.32 -7.82
N ASN A 378 -5.38 -2.94 -6.72
CA ASN A 378 -4.70 -4.12 -6.20
C ASN A 378 -4.64 -5.28 -7.20
N VAL A 379 -5.72 -5.56 -7.93
CA VAL A 379 -5.73 -6.63 -8.95
C VAL A 379 -4.78 -6.29 -10.11
N VAL A 380 -4.67 -5.02 -10.47
CA VAL A 380 -3.68 -4.57 -11.47
C VAL A 380 -2.25 -4.74 -10.94
N MET A 381 -2.00 -4.43 -9.67
CA MET A 381 -0.68 -4.64 -9.04
C MET A 381 -0.29 -6.11 -9.01
N LEU A 382 -1.23 -7.02 -8.73
CA LEU A 382 -0.98 -8.45 -8.74
C LEU A 382 -0.62 -8.97 -10.15
N GLN A 383 -1.15 -8.38 -11.20
CA GLN A 383 -0.74 -8.71 -12.57
C GLN A 383 0.71 -8.29 -12.87
N VAL A 384 1.19 -7.19 -12.30
CA VAL A 384 2.59 -6.77 -12.41
C VAL A 384 3.52 -7.85 -11.83
N VAL A 385 3.16 -8.41 -10.67
CA VAL A 385 3.92 -9.50 -10.04
C VAL A 385 4.06 -10.70 -10.97
N VAL A 386 2.95 -11.18 -11.52
CA VAL A 386 2.93 -12.39 -12.35
C VAL A 386 3.65 -12.18 -13.68
N ARG A 387 3.52 -11.02 -14.29
CA ARG A 387 4.30 -10.71 -15.51
C ARG A 387 5.78 -10.88 -15.30
N GLU A 388 6.29 -10.46 -14.14
CA GLU A 388 7.69 -10.64 -13.79
C GLU A 388 8.04 -12.11 -13.52
N LEU A 389 7.21 -12.83 -12.76
CA LEU A 389 7.44 -14.26 -12.48
C LEU A 389 7.47 -15.10 -13.75
N LEU A 390 6.60 -14.81 -14.72
CA LEU A 390 6.58 -15.49 -16.01
C LEU A 390 7.81 -15.14 -16.86
N ALA A 391 8.25 -13.88 -16.86
CA ALA A 391 9.46 -13.47 -17.56
C ALA A 391 10.71 -14.16 -16.99
N GLN A 392 10.82 -14.29 -15.68
CA GLN A 392 11.91 -15.02 -15.02
C GLN A 392 11.86 -16.52 -15.37
N TYR A 393 10.67 -17.11 -15.38
CA TYR A 393 10.50 -18.52 -15.76
C TYR A 393 10.93 -18.78 -17.19
N THR A 394 10.51 -17.94 -18.14
CA THR A 394 10.91 -18.05 -19.56
C THR A 394 12.41 -17.93 -19.70
N LYS A 395 13.04 -16.94 -19.07
CA LYS A 395 14.49 -16.76 -19.10
C LYS A 395 15.26 -17.98 -18.56
N GLN A 396 14.79 -18.56 -17.45
CA GLN A 396 15.39 -19.79 -16.89
C GLN A 396 15.29 -20.98 -17.85
N CYS A 397 14.16 -21.10 -18.58
CA CYS A 397 13.98 -22.16 -19.58
C CYS A 397 14.90 -21.97 -20.81
N GLU A 398 15.12 -20.73 -21.24
CA GLU A 398 16.02 -20.39 -22.35
C GLU A 398 17.50 -20.61 -22.00
N GLU A 399 17.93 -20.18 -20.82
CA GLU A 399 19.34 -20.29 -20.39
C GLU A 399 19.78 -21.73 -20.07
N ARG A 400 18.85 -22.58 -19.60
CA ARG A 400 19.14 -23.95 -19.15
C ARG A 400 18.04 -24.94 -19.53
N PRO A 401 17.79 -25.19 -20.81
CA PRO A 401 16.62 -25.97 -21.23
C PRO A 401 16.62 -27.41 -20.70
N VAL A 402 17.77 -28.09 -20.71
CA VAL A 402 17.87 -29.48 -20.24
C VAL A 402 17.83 -29.57 -18.72
N SER A 403 18.52 -28.68 -18.00
CA SER A 403 18.53 -28.67 -16.54
C SER A 403 17.19 -28.19 -15.96
N SER A 404 16.48 -27.29 -16.64
CA SER A 404 15.14 -26.87 -16.23
C SER A 404 14.12 -28.00 -16.38
N LEU A 405 14.19 -28.78 -17.45
CA LEU A 405 13.35 -29.97 -17.65
C LEU A 405 13.67 -31.07 -16.63
N LEU A 406 14.94 -31.39 -16.40
CA LEU A 406 15.36 -32.37 -15.38
C LEU A 406 15.03 -31.92 -13.98
N ARG A 407 15.22 -30.66 -13.65
CA ARG A 407 14.84 -30.07 -12.36
C ARG A 407 13.33 -30.13 -12.16
N ASN A 408 12.54 -29.75 -13.16
CA ASN A 408 11.09 -29.84 -13.14
C ASN A 408 10.62 -31.28 -12.95
N TRP A 409 11.27 -32.23 -13.60
CA TRP A 409 10.95 -33.67 -13.46
C TRP A 409 11.37 -34.22 -12.10
N ALA A 410 12.59 -33.93 -11.62
CA ALA A 410 13.09 -34.33 -10.31
C ALA A 410 12.28 -33.72 -9.15
N GLU A 411 11.92 -32.43 -9.28
CA GLU A 411 11.08 -31.74 -8.30
C GLU A 411 9.64 -32.29 -8.31
N SER A 412 9.08 -32.63 -9.47
CA SER A 412 7.77 -33.28 -9.57
C SER A 412 7.78 -34.68 -8.93
N GLY A 413 8.82 -35.47 -9.13
CA GLY A 413 9.02 -36.75 -8.45
C GLY A 413 9.23 -36.59 -6.96
N SER A 414 10.06 -35.63 -6.54
CA SER A 414 10.29 -35.26 -5.14
C SER A 414 9.01 -34.77 -4.45
N ASP A 415 8.17 -34.00 -5.14
CA ASP A 415 6.91 -33.51 -4.58
C ASP A 415 5.90 -34.64 -4.37
N ARG A 416 5.84 -35.62 -5.28
CA ARG A 416 5.00 -36.82 -5.11
C ARG A 416 5.47 -37.70 -3.96
N LEU A 417 6.79 -37.87 -3.80
CA LEU A 417 7.37 -38.60 -2.68
C LEU A 417 7.17 -37.85 -1.35
N ARG A 418 7.31 -36.53 -1.35
CA ARG A 418 7.08 -35.68 -0.17
C ARG A 418 5.62 -35.67 0.27
N THR A 419 4.65 -35.66 -0.66
CA THR A 419 3.23 -35.79 -0.32
C THR A 419 2.94 -37.12 0.39
N SER A 420 3.55 -38.21 -0.07
CA SER A 420 3.48 -39.50 0.64
C SER A 420 4.18 -39.48 2.00
N PHE A 421 5.36 -38.85 2.08
CA PHE A 421 6.15 -38.83 3.34
C PHE A 421 5.55 -37.90 4.40
N LEU A 422 4.98 -36.75 3.99
CA LEU A 422 4.29 -35.81 4.90
C LEU A 422 2.98 -36.39 5.44
N ALA A 423 2.35 -37.30 4.69
CA ALA A 423 1.19 -38.07 5.18
C ALA A 423 1.52 -38.98 6.38
N PHE A 424 2.76 -39.44 6.49
CA PHE A 424 3.21 -40.33 7.53
C PHE A 424 3.88 -39.64 8.73
N ASN A 425 4.46 -38.44 8.56
CA ASN A 425 5.24 -37.79 9.64
C ASN A 425 4.40 -36.70 10.32
N MET A 426 3.78 -37.09 11.42
CA MET A 426 2.71 -36.33 12.09
C MET A 426 3.22 -35.19 13.00
N ASP A 427 4.51 -35.14 13.34
CA ASP A 427 5.07 -34.16 14.30
C ASP A 427 5.62 -32.86 13.61
N THR A 428 5.61 -32.79 12.29
CA THR A 428 6.28 -31.74 11.53
C THR A 428 5.45 -30.48 11.29
N VAL A 429 4.14 -30.52 11.55
CA VAL A 429 3.21 -29.42 11.25
C VAL A 429 3.52 -28.13 12.05
N GLY A 430 4.09 -28.29 13.25
CA GLY A 430 4.49 -27.17 14.13
C GLY A 430 5.84 -26.55 13.82
N HIS A 431 6.50 -26.91 12.71
CA HIS A 431 7.83 -26.40 12.37
C HIS A 431 7.81 -25.37 11.24
N LEU A 432 8.57 -24.29 11.38
CA LEU A 432 8.75 -23.26 10.33
C LEU A 432 9.19 -23.86 8.99
N THR A 433 10.02 -24.91 9.03
CA THR A 433 10.48 -25.61 7.82
C THR A 433 9.34 -26.23 7.03
N PHE A 434 8.34 -26.80 7.71
CA PHE A 434 7.14 -27.35 7.07
C PHE A 434 6.34 -26.23 6.39
N LEU A 435 6.10 -25.14 7.11
CA LEU A 435 5.33 -24.00 6.60
C LEU A 435 6.00 -23.35 5.40
N LEU A 436 7.33 -23.17 5.44
CA LEU A 436 8.11 -22.68 4.29
C LEU A 436 8.00 -23.63 3.09
N LYS A 437 8.12 -24.94 3.29
CA LYS A 437 7.95 -25.92 2.21
C LYS A 437 6.55 -25.88 1.60
N ALA A 438 5.52 -25.68 2.42
CA ALA A 438 4.14 -25.59 1.96
C ALA A 438 3.93 -24.36 1.05
N VAL A 439 4.37 -23.18 1.46
CA VAL A 439 4.19 -21.96 0.64
C VAL A 439 5.04 -22.01 -0.64
N HIS A 440 6.25 -22.59 -0.61
CA HIS A 440 7.06 -22.83 -1.80
C HIS A 440 6.39 -23.80 -2.77
N PHE A 441 5.82 -24.89 -2.25
CA PHE A 441 5.09 -25.86 -3.05
C PHE A 441 3.91 -25.18 -3.77
N ARG A 442 3.11 -24.39 -3.05
CA ARG A 442 1.95 -23.71 -3.60
C ARG A 442 2.35 -22.75 -4.73
N GLU A 443 3.31 -21.87 -4.51
CA GLU A 443 3.79 -20.94 -5.52
C GLU A 443 4.25 -21.67 -6.80
N ARG A 444 5.05 -22.71 -6.65
CA ARG A 444 5.61 -23.47 -7.76
C ARG A 444 4.53 -24.17 -8.59
N ILE A 445 3.57 -24.83 -7.94
CA ILE A 445 2.48 -25.52 -8.64
C ILE A 445 1.57 -24.52 -9.37
N LEU A 446 1.24 -23.38 -8.72
CA LEU A 446 0.45 -22.33 -9.36
C LEU A 446 1.18 -21.72 -10.57
N GLN A 447 2.48 -21.51 -10.47
CA GLN A 447 3.29 -20.98 -11.58
C GLN A 447 3.29 -21.94 -12.77
N ARG A 448 3.54 -23.22 -12.55
CA ARG A 448 3.52 -24.25 -13.61
C ARG A 448 2.14 -24.37 -14.24
N GLY A 449 1.09 -24.40 -13.42
CA GLY A 449 -0.29 -24.48 -13.88
C GLY A 449 -0.69 -23.29 -14.74
N LEU A 450 -0.29 -22.08 -14.36
CA LEU A 450 -0.59 -20.87 -15.13
C LEU A 450 0.16 -20.85 -16.46
N VAL A 451 1.45 -21.18 -16.48
CA VAL A 451 2.24 -21.27 -17.73
C VAL A 451 1.59 -22.26 -18.69
N ALA A 452 1.25 -23.45 -18.21
CA ALA A 452 0.60 -24.47 -19.03
C ALA A 452 -0.74 -23.99 -19.59
N ARG A 453 -1.58 -23.32 -18.79
CA ARG A 453 -2.88 -22.78 -19.23
C ARG A 453 -2.73 -21.72 -20.32
N ILE A 454 -1.86 -20.73 -20.12
CA ILE A 454 -1.64 -19.66 -21.10
C ILE A 454 -1.07 -20.26 -22.40
N TYR A 455 -0.10 -21.16 -22.28
CA TYR A 455 0.47 -21.85 -23.45
C TYR A 455 -0.60 -22.61 -24.24
N TYR A 456 -1.42 -23.41 -23.57
CA TYR A 456 -2.49 -24.18 -24.21
C TYR A 456 -3.48 -23.27 -24.94
N LYS A 457 -3.95 -22.20 -24.32
CA LYS A 457 -4.89 -21.24 -24.91
C LYS A 457 -4.32 -20.55 -26.15
N VAL A 458 -3.09 -20.05 -26.07
CA VAL A 458 -2.46 -19.31 -27.16
C VAL A 458 -2.02 -20.26 -28.29
N MET A 459 -1.38 -21.40 -27.96
CA MET A 459 -0.76 -22.25 -28.97
C MET A 459 -1.73 -23.29 -29.55
N THR A 460 -2.66 -23.82 -28.74
CA THR A 460 -3.58 -24.89 -29.14
C THR A 460 -4.94 -24.34 -29.52
N GLU A 461 -5.54 -23.52 -28.66
CA GLU A 461 -6.87 -22.93 -28.92
C GLU A 461 -6.80 -21.70 -29.83
N LYS A 462 -5.56 -21.19 -30.11
CA LYS A 462 -5.31 -20.02 -30.95
C LYS A 462 -6.00 -18.73 -30.44
N GLU A 463 -6.25 -18.65 -29.14
CA GLU A 463 -6.75 -17.41 -28.54
C GLU A 463 -5.68 -16.31 -28.67
N ASP A 464 -6.13 -15.06 -28.84
CA ASP A 464 -5.22 -13.93 -28.70
C ASP A 464 -4.72 -13.81 -27.24
N PHE A 465 -3.55 -13.19 -27.08
CA PHE A 465 -2.91 -13.12 -25.75
C PHE A 465 -3.76 -12.39 -24.71
N PHE A 466 -4.51 -11.35 -25.11
CA PHE A 466 -5.37 -10.62 -24.17
C PHE A 466 -6.50 -11.50 -23.66
N SER A 467 -7.19 -12.21 -24.53
CA SER A 467 -8.28 -13.13 -24.16
C SER A 467 -7.77 -14.27 -23.27
N ALA A 468 -6.63 -14.89 -23.63
CA ALA A 468 -5.99 -15.94 -22.84
C ALA A 468 -5.60 -15.42 -21.44
N TRP A 469 -4.98 -14.24 -21.36
CA TRP A 469 -4.61 -13.59 -20.11
C TRP A 469 -5.83 -13.28 -19.24
N ASN A 470 -6.85 -12.64 -19.81
CA ASN A 470 -8.06 -12.23 -19.12
C ASN A 470 -8.83 -13.42 -18.55
N SER A 471 -8.90 -14.53 -19.26
CA SER A 471 -9.54 -15.78 -18.77
C SER A 471 -8.74 -16.48 -17.67
N CYS A 472 -7.47 -16.11 -17.45
CA CYS A 472 -6.59 -16.65 -16.40
C CYS A 472 -6.44 -15.72 -15.18
N LEU A 473 -7.14 -14.59 -15.09
CA LEU A 473 -6.95 -13.60 -14.03
C LEU A 473 -7.09 -14.18 -12.61
N HIS A 474 -8.00 -15.11 -12.39
CA HIS A 474 -8.12 -15.81 -11.10
C HIS A 474 -6.82 -16.55 -10.73
N HIS A 475 -6.24 -17.29 -11.67
CA HIS A 475 -4.98 -18.03 -11.44
C HIS A 475 -3.80 -17.07 -11.27
N ILE A 476 -3.81 -15.95 -11.98
CA ILE A 476 -2.84 -14.86 -11.86
C ILE A 476 -2.85 -14.28 -10.46
N THR A 477 -4.02 -13.94 -9.92
CA THR A 477 -4.14 -13.39 -8.56
C THR A 477 -3.71 -14.41 -7.51
N CYS A 478 -4.09 -15.68 -7.66
CA CYS A 478 -3.66 -16.75 -6.75
C CYS A 478 -2.13 -16.92 -6.73
N LEU A 479 -1.48 -16.94 -7.90
CA LEU A 479 -0.02 -17.05 -7.99
C LEU A 479 0.67 -15.84 -7.37
N SER A 480 0.19 -14.66 -7.68
CA SER A 480 0.76 -13.41 -7.15
C SER A 480 0.73 -13.38 -5.63
N LEU A 481 -0.40 -13.70 -5.01
CA LEU A 481 -0.52 -13.78 -3.56
C LEU A 481 0.35 -14.89 -2.97
N ALA A 482 0.42 -16.07 -3.62
CA ALA A 482 1.30 -17.15 -3.17
C ALA A 482 2.77 -16.72 -3.15
N HIS A 483 3.22 -15.97 -4.15
CA HIS A 483 4.57 -15.39 -4.20
C HIS A 483 4.83 -14.43 -3.03
N ILE A 484 3.92 -13.48 -2.80
CA ILE A 484 4.07 -12.50 -1.72
C ILE A 484 3.98 -13.15 -0.34
N HIS A 485 3.11 -14.13 -0.15
CA HIS A 485 3.04 -14.91 1.08
C HIS A 485 4.36 -15.62 1.37
N ARG A 486 4.97 -16.26 0.35
CA ARG A 486 6.27 -16.93 0.49
C ARG A 486 7.36 -15.95 0.87
N VAL A 487 7.51 -14.86 0.12
CA VAL A 487 8.56 -13.84 0.40
C VAL A 487 8.38 -13.27 1.80
N THR A 488 7.15 -12.95 2.20
CA THR A 488 6.84 -12.38 3.50
C THR A 488 7.18 -13.35 4.65
N LEU A 489 6.84 -14.63 4.50
CA LEU A 489 7.20 -15.66 5.51
C LEU A 489 8.72 -15.87 5.58
N GLU A 490 9.41 -15.88 4.45
CA GLU A 490 10.88 -15.98 4.40
C GLU A 490 11.56 -14.83 5.14
N GLN A 491 11.10 -13.58 4.92
CA GLN A 491 11.65 -12.42 5.60
C GLN A 491 11.36 -12.47 7.11
N PHE A 492 10.21 -12.96 7.52
CA PHE A 492 9.93 -13.17 8.94
C PHE A 492 10.85 -14.23 9.55
N CYS A 493 11.04 -15.36 8.87
CA CYS A 493 11.98 -16.39 9.33
C CYS A 493 13.42 -15.87 9.44
N LEU A 494 13.86 -15.03 8.51
CA LEU A 494 15.18 -14.38 8.57
C LEU A 494 15.27 -13.42 9.77
N ALA A 495 14.23 -12.65 10.05
CA ALA A 495 14.17 -11.77 11.22
C ALA A 495 14.28 -12.56 12.52
N VAL A 496 13.58 -13.68 12.64
CA VAL A 496 13.69 -14.59 13.80
C VAL A 496 15.12 -15.10 13.94
N ARG A 497 15.74 -15.59 12.85
CA ARG A 497 17.11 -16.12 12.87
C ARG A 497 18.14 -15.09 13.31
N ASN A 498 17.97 -13.85 12.87
CA ASN A 498 18.92 -12.77 13.08
C ASN A 498 18.63 -11.94 14.34
N CYS A 499 17.63 -12.31 15.12
CA CYS A 499 17.31 -11.63 16.37
C CYS A 499 18.43 -11.92 17.40
N PRO A 500 19.09 -10.86 17.94
CA PRO A 500 20.24 -11.05 18.83
C PRO A 500 19.84 -11.46 20.25
N ASP A 501 18.63 -11.11 20.68
CA ASP A 501 18.10 -11.44 22.00
C ASP A 501 17.29 -12.75 21.94
N GLN A 502 17.57 -13.68 22.86
CA GLN A 502 16.94 -15.00 22.85
C GLN A 502 15.46 -14.96 23.23
N GLU A 503 15.07 -14.11 24.17
CA GLU A 503 13.67 -13.99 24.61
C GLU A 503 12.81 -13.40 23.50
N ASP A 504 13.31 -12.35 22.85
CA ASP A 504 12.65 -11.73 21.68
C ASP A 504 12.61 -12.68 20.49
N GLN A 505 13.68 -13.48 20.28
CA GLN A 505 13.71 -14.49 19.22
C GLN A 505 12.63 -15.56 19.44
N ASP A 506 12.46 -16.05 20.65
CA ASP A 506 11.45 -17.06 20.97
C ASP A 506 10.04 -16.49 20.82
N LEU A 507 9.81 -15.25 21.23
CA LEU A 507 8.56 -14.54 21.02
C LEU A 507 8.25 -14.36 19.53
N LEU A 508 9.19 -13.84 18.75
CA LEU A 508 9.04 -13.67 17.31
C LEU A 508 8.81 -14.99 16.59
N LYS A 509 9.44 -16.08 17.04
CA LYS A 509 9.25 -17.41 16.49
C LYS A 509 7.80 -17.89 16.66
N GLN A 510 7.16 -17.64 17.81
CA GLN A 510 5.76 -17.99 18.03
C GLN A 510 4.84 -17.24 17.04
N PHE A 511 5.04 -15.94 16.85
CA PHE A 511 4.28 -15.15 15.88
C PHE A 511 4.59 -15.54 14.42
N CYS A 512 5.82 -15.92 14.12
CA CYS A 512 6.19 -16.44 12.80
C CYS A 512 5.49 -17.76 12.50
N LEU A 513 5.44 -18.68 13.47
CA LEU A 513 4.67 -19.93 13.39
C LEU A 513 3.18 -19.65 13.18
N LEU A 514 2.63 -18.70 13.92
CA LEU A 514 1.23 -18.29 13.78
C LEU A 514 0.93 -17.75 12.38
N TYR A 515 1.80 -16.88 11.88
CA TYR A 515 1.65 -16.32 10.51
C TYR A 515 1.69 -17.40 9.44
N GLY A 516 2.70 -18.26 9.45
CA GLY A 516 2.81 -19.36 8.50
C GLY A 516 1.65 -20.37 8.60
N THR A 517 1.20 -20.68 9.83
CA THR A 517 0.04 -21.54 10.06
C THR A 517 -1.24 -20.91 9.52
N LYS A 518 -1.45 -19.58 9.70
CA LYS A 518 -2.55 -18.82 9.10
C LYS A 518 -2.56 -18.99 7.58
N LEU A 519 -1.41 -18.80 6.91
CA LEU A 519 -1.31 -18.90 5.45
C LEU A 519 -1.73 -20.29 4.95
N VAL A 520 -1.22 -21.35 5.59
CA VAL A 520 -1.57 -22.73 5.19
C VAL A 520 -3.03 -23.04 5.50
N PHE A 521 -3.54 -22.56 6.64
CA PHE A 521 -4.93 -22.76 7.02
C PHE A 521 -5.91 -22.09 6.06
N GLN A 522 -5.63 -20.86 5.63
CA GLN A 522 -6.48 -20.12 4.69
C GLN A 522 -6.61 -20.85 3.35
N GLU A 523 -5.53 -21.45 2.88
CA GLU A 523 -5.45 -22.15 1.60
C GLU A 523 -5.57 -23.68 1.73
N ARG A 524 -6.06 -24.18 2.86
CA ARG A 524 -6.11 -25.63 3.13
C ARG A 524 -6.91 -26.44 2.12
N ALA A 525 -7.97 -25.84 1.53
CA ALA A 525 -8.75 -26.50 0.49
C ALA A 525 -7.87 -26.77 -0.75
N TRP A 526 -7.13 -25.77 -1.21
CA TRP A 526 -6.19 -25.92 -2.30
C TRP A 526 -5.13 -26.98 -2.02
N TYR A 527 -4.55 -27.00 -0.81
CA TYR A 527 -3.56 -28.03 -0.41
C TYR A 527 -4.16 -29.45 -0.38
N LEU A 528 -5.42 -29.60 0.02
CA LEU A 528 -6.14 -30.87 0.01
C LEU A 528 -6.41 -31.33 -1.43
N GLU A 529 -6.89 -30.44 -2.32
CA GLU A 529 -7.12 -30.71 -3.74
C GLU A 529 -5.84 -31.19 -4.44
N HIS A 530 -4.70 -30.63 -4.10
CA HIS A 530 -3.38 -30.99 -4.64
C HIS A 530 -2.71 -32.14 -3.87
N LYS A 531 -3.40 -32.78 -2.94
CA LYS A 531 -2.91 -33.90 -2.13
C LYS A 531 -1.62 -33.61 -1.35
N TYR A 532 -1.34 -32.35 -1.09
CA TYR A 532 -0.23 -31.91 -0.26
C TYR A 532 -0.54 -32.10 1.23
N LEU A 533 -1.78 -31.86 1.63
CA LEU A 533 -2.29 -32.16 2.96
C LEU A 533 -3.28 -33.33 2.91
N THR A 534 -3.25 -34.15 3.93
CA THR A 534 -4.33 -35.12 4.23
C THR A 534 -5.41 -34.43 5.07
N PRO A 535 -6.65 -34.96 5.13
CA PRO A 535 -7.67 -34.47 6.03
C PRO A 535 -7.20 -34.39 7.49
N MET A 536 -6.44 -35.39 7.94
CA MET A 536 -5.87 -35.42 9.31
C MET A 536 -4.86 -34.31 9.55
N THR A 537 -3.97 -34.07 8.58
CA THR A 537 -2.99 -32.97 8.65
C THR A 537 -3.68 -31.62 8.62
N SER A 538 -4.73 -31.45 7.80
CA SER A 538 -5.55 -30.24 7.75
C SER A 538 -6.24 -29.94 9.09
N MET A 539 -6.76 -30.97 9.77
CA MET A 539 -7.32 -30.81 11.11
C MET A 539 -6.25 -30.41 12.14
N ARG A 540 -5.01 -30.90 12.00
CA ARG A 540 -3.89 -30.50 12.88
C ARG A 540 -3.50 -29.05 12.66
N ILE A 541 -3.43 -28.59 11.41
CA ILE A 541 -3.20 -27.17 11.09
C ILE A 541 -4.24 -26.29 11.79
N ARG A 542 -5.52 -26.68 11.77
CA ARG A 542 -6.58 -25.96 12.49
C ARG A 542 -6.32 -25.93 14.00
N ARG A 543 -6.00 -27.08 14.60
CA ARG A 543 -5.69 -27.15 16.05
C ARG A 543 -4.48 -26.30 16.40
N GLN A 544 -3.44 -26.35 15.56
CA GLN A 544 -2.24 -25.55 15.72
C GLN A 544 -2.55 -24.06 15.70
N LEU A 545 -3.38 -23.60 14.76
CA LEU A 545 -3.81 -22.20 14.68
C LEU A 545 -4.51 -21.76 15.97
N LEU A 546 -5.48 -22.54 16.45
CA LEU A 546 -6.22 -22.25 17.68
C LEU A 546 -5.29 -22.22 18.91
N HIS A 547 -4.38 -23.19 18.99
CA HIS A 547 -3.40 -23.28 20.07
C HIS A 547 -2.46 -22.07 20.07
N LEU A 548 -1.88 -21.72 18.93
CA LEU A 548 -0.99 -20.57 18.80
C LEU A 548 -1.69 -19.25 19.14
N CYS A 549 -2.92 -19.04 18.66
CA CYS A 549 -3.70 -17.84 18.99
C CYS A 549 -3.90 -17.70 20.51
N ASN A 550 -4.16 -18.79 21.20
CA ASN A 550 -4.32 -18.78 22.67
C ASN A 550 -2.96 -18.59 23.39
N SER A 551 -1.88 -19.20 22.90
CA SER A 551 -0.58 -19.14 23.56
C SER A 551 0.05 -17.76 23.52
N VAL A 552 -0.17 -16.98 22.44
CA VAL A 552 0.44 -15.65 22.27
C VAL A 552 -0.41 -14.49 22.80
N LYS A 553 -1.60 -14.76 23.34
CA LYS A 553 -2.56 -13.71 23.69
C LYS A 553 -2.04 -12.70 24.74
N ASP A 554 -1.29 -13.18 25.73
CA ASP A 554 -0.75 -12.35 26.80
C ASP A 554 0.53 -11.63 26.33
N ASP A 555 1.35 -12.28 25.52
CA ASP A 555 2.51 -11.68 24.87
C ASP A 555 2.15 -10.61 23.83
N ALA A 556 0.92 -10.61 23.33
CA ALA A 556 0.42 -9.58 22.43
C ALA A 556 0.57 -8.16 23.01
N LEU A 557 0.46 -7.99 24.35
CA LEU A 557 0.68 -6.71 25.01
C LEU A 557 2.13 -6.24 24.86
N ARG A 558 3.10 -7.14 24.93
CA ARG A 558 4.52 -6.83 24.70
C ARG A 558 4.76 -6.39 23.27
N VAL A 559 4.18 -7.11 22.31
CA VAL A 559 4.32 -6.82 20.88
C VAL A 559 3.73 -5.45 20.53
N ILE A 560 2.52 -5.12 20.97
CA ILE A 560 1.92 -3.80 20.69
C ILE A 560 2.66 -2.68 21.41
N SER A 561 3.29 -2.95 22.55
CA SER A 561 4.16 -1.97 23.24
C SER A 561 5.43 -1.71 22.43
N ALA A 562 5.99 -2.74 21.78
CA ALA A 562 7.16 -2.62 20.91
C ALA A 562 6.87 -1.82 19.62
N PHE A 563 5.62 -1.62 19.23
CA PHE A 563 5.27 -0.68 18.14
C PHE A 563 5.56 0.76 18.50
N ASN A 564 5.79 1.05 19.78
CA ASN A 564 6.17 2.36 20.32
C ASN A 564 5.24 3.51 19.88
N ILE A 565 3.92 3.23 19.83
CA ILE A 565 2.92 4.24 19.51
C ILE A 565 2.76 5.16 20.71
N SER A 566 3.06 6.44 20.51
CA SER A 566 3.01 7.44 21.58
C SER A 566 1.58 7.66 22.09
N HIS A 567 1.44 8.07 23.34
CA HIS A 567 0.14 8.50 23.87
C HIS A 567 -0.48 9.64 23.05
N ALA A 568 0.36 10.52 22.49
CA ALA A 568 -0.10 11.62 21.65
C ALA A 568 -0.72 11.16 20.30
N SER A 569 -0.33 9.99 19.82
CA SER A 569 -0.92 9.37 18.61
C SER A 569 -2.10 8.45 18.93
N LEU A 570 -2.18 8.00 20.18
CA LEU A 570 -3.22 7.07 20.64
C LEU A 570 -4.35 7.83 21.33
N HIS A 571 -5.23 8.44 20.53
CA HIS A 571 -6.35 9.25 21.05
C HIS A 571 -7.60 8.43 21.44
N ALA A 572 -7.54 7.10 21.36
CA ALA A 572 -8.64 6.22 21.65
C ALA A 572 -8.84 6.04 23.17
N PRO A 573 -9.93 6.52 23.76
CA PRO A 573 -10.20 6.37 25.19
C PRO A 573 -10.15 4.92 25.69
N ILE A 574 -10.66 3.98 24.88
CA ILE A 574 -10.70 2.54 25.26
C ILE A 574 -9.33 1.87 25.29
N ALA A 575 -8.29 2.52 24.79
CA ALA A 575 -6.92 2.03 24.84
C ALA A 575 -6.09 2.54 26.03
N GLY A 576 -6.71 3.32 26.93
CA GLY A 576 -6.06 3.83 28.14
C GLY A 576 -5.76 2.71 29.13
N PHE A 577 -4.47 2.59 29.53
CA PHE A 577 -3.99 1.51 30.41
C PHE A 577 -3.81 1.90 31.86
N ALA A 578 -3.98 3.17 32.21
CA ALA A 578 -3.68 3.68 33.55
C ALA A 578 -4.56 3.08 34.66
N ASN A 579 -5.72 2.54 34.33
CA ASN A 579 -6.61 1.86 35.24
C ASN A 579 -7.51 0.88 34.46
N PRO A 580 -7.56 -0.43 34.81
CA PRO A 580 -8.46 -1.38 34.15
C PRO A 580 -9.93 -0.96 34.15
N ASN A 581 -10.30 -0.11 35.11
CA ASN A 581 -11.63 0.48 35.19
C ASN A 581 -11.73 1.84 34.49
N ALA A 582 -10.63 2.43 34.06
CA ALA A 582 -10.62 3.78 33.46
C ALA A 582 -11.21 3.81 32.06
N ALA A 583 -11.21 2.70 31.34
CA ALA A 583 -11.93 2.59 30.05
C ALA A 583 -13.43 2.91 30.19
N TRP A 584 -13.99 2.82 31.40
CA TRP A 584 -15.38 3.10 31.70
C TRP A 584 -15.62 4.51 32.27
N VAL A 585 -14.58 5.11 32.84
CA VAL A 585 -14.61 6.48 33.37
C VAL A 585 -14.41 7.50 32.25
N LEU A 586 -14.00 7.07 31.07
CA LEU A 586 -13.66 7.92 29.91
C LEU A 586 -14.85 8.44 29.10
N TYR A 587 -16.06 7.97 29.41
CA TYR A 587 -17.26 8.76 29.11
C TYR A 587 -17.64 9.53 30.38
N PRO A 588 -17.11 10.76 30.60
CA PRO A 588 -17.75 11.62 31.58
C PRO A 588 -19.22 11.67 31.20
N ALA A 589 -20.08 11.32 32.10
CA ALA A 589 -21.48 11.70 31.97
C ALA A 589 -21.49 13.17 31.52
N PRO A 590 -22.17 13.51 30.42
CA PRO A 590 -22.14 14.86 29.87
C PRO A 590 -22.34 15.83 31.03
N GLN A 591 -21.28 16.61 31.34
CA GLN A 591 -21.28 17.55 32.46
C GLN A 591 -22.36 18.64 32.28
N HIS A 592 -22.90 18.69 31.08
CA HIS A 592 -24.07 19.46 30.76
C HIS A 592 -25.16 18.50 30.32
N SER A 593 -26.04 18.15 31.24
CA SER A 593 -27.32 17.59 30.82
C SER A 593 -27.93 18.57 29.82
N LEU A 594 -28.06 18.16 28.57
CA LEU A 594 -28.96 18.83 27.61
C LEU A 594 -30.43 18.80 28.06
N ALA A 595 -30.67 18.45 29.34
CA ALA A 595 -31.97 18.47 29.98
C ALA A 595 -32.60 19.88 30.01
N GLY A 596 -31.78 20.94 29.88
CA GLY A 596 -32.29 22.31 29.76
C GLY A 596 -32.77 22.67 28.35
N GLU A 597 -32.26 22.03 27.29
CA GLU A 597 -32.63 22.33 25.90
C GLU A 597 -33.81 21.49 25.38
N ARG A 598 -34.19 20.41 26.06
CA ARG A 598 -35.37 19.62 25.69
C ARG A 598 -36.71 20.36 25.86
N ALA A 599 -36.71 21.50 26.50
CA ALA A 599 -37.96 22.15 26.87
C ALA A 599 -38.62 22.96 25.76
N ARG A 600 -37.99 23.17 24.58
CA ARG A 600 -38.57 24.13 23.62
C ARG A 600 -38.38 23.89 22.14
N SER A 601 -38.20 22.67 21.67
CA SER A 601 -38.53 22.44 20.25
C SER A 601 -40.01 22.12 20.15
N PRO A 602 -40.79 22.90 19.38
CA PRO A 602 -42.19 22.53 19.15
C PRO A 602 -42.17 21.19 18.41
N ARG A 603 -42.79 20.17 19.00
CA ARG A 603 -43.07 18.93 18.28
C ARG A 603 -43.76 19.31 16.96
N PRO A 604 -43.28 18.89 15.80
CA PRO A 604 -44.05 19.05 14.60
C PRO A 604 -45.39 18.37 14.85
N LYS A 605 -46.47 19.12 14.75
CA LYS A 605 -47.81 18.56 14.72
C LYS A 605 -47.86 17.70 13.47
N LEU A 606 -47.72 16.39 13.63
CA LEU A 606 -48.12 15.44 12.61
C LEU A 606 -49.62 15.69 12.38
N GLY A 607 -49.89 16.49 11.36
CA GLY A 607 -51.22 16.60 10.80
C GLY A 607 -51.60 15.24 10.27
N ALA A 608 -52.55 14.60 10.93
CA ALA A 608 -53.25 13.49 10.35
C ALA A 608 -53.90 13.95 9.05
N LYS A 609 -53.32 13.49 7.94
CA LYS A 609 -54.04 13.18 6.69
C LYS A 609 -53.04 12.44 5.80
N LEU A 610 -53.43 11.23 5.56
CA LEU A 610 -52.88 10.27 4.60
C LEU A 610 -51.96 10.83 3.59
#